data_bd5adb137cce6d10e82fa8711cc8b9c7
#
_entry.id   bd5adb137cce6d10e82fa8711cc8b9c7
#
_cell.length_a   1.000
_cell.length_b   1.000
_cell.length_c   1.000
_cell.angle_alpha   90.00
_cell.angle_beta   90.00
_cell.angle_gamma   90.00
#
_symmetry.space_group_name_H-M   'P 1'
#
loop_
_entity.id
_entity.type
_entity.pdbx_description
1 polymer ?
#
loop_
_entity_poly.entity_id
_entity_poly.type
_entity_poly.pdbx_seq_one_letter_code
_entity_poly.pdbx_strand_id
1 'polypeptide(L)'
;RVEFPHPVYDAYKKYNINPTDRFLKMAKKCGVKRCVVLGSYFAWLAKERPDMQLCDKHPYIRSRVEQEEVAFKYADDDMGVAVLELPYIFGTQPGRRPVWVILIEQLQRFEKMPFTMYPKGGTAMLTVRQVGEAIVGAAEQVKGARAYGISCYNLTWREFLKIVYRAMDGIPDRKIVDCPKVFFQMFGHVMRKDYASRNVEGGIDPVGLADIMGMNLFIPTDDTKELGCTPDDIEAAIFDSIKLSKDAYEGKAKLLEMKGE
;
A
#
# COMPACT_ATOMS: atom_id res chain seq x y z
N ARG A 1 -2.74 0.43 11.41
CA ARG A 1 -1.82 -0.40 12.21
C ARG A 1 -1.14 -1.42 11.31
N VAL A 2 0.13 -1.65 11.53
CA VAL A 2 0.95 -2.64 10.81
C VAL A 2 1.04 -3.95 11.62
N GLU A 3 0.94 -3.84 12.94
CA GLU A 3 1.02 -4.94 13.90
C GLU A 3 -0.28 -5.05 14.70
N PHE A 4 -0.75 -6.27 14.90
CA PHE A 4 -1.92 -6.59 15.73
C PHE A 4 -1.58 -7.77 16.64
N PRO A 5 -2.37 -8.01 17.72
CA PRO A 5 -2.26 -9.23 18.49
C PRO A 5 -2.38 -10.47 17.59
N HIS A 6 -1.62 -11.52 17.88
CA HIS A 6 -1.73 -12.79 17.18
C HIS A 6 -3.07 -13.50 17.53
N PRO A 7 -3.80 -14.08 16.56
CA PRO A 7 -3.55 -14.09 15.11
C PRO A 7 -4.05 -12.81 14.42
N VAL A 8 -3.16 -12.19 13.65
CA VAL A 8 -3.46 -10.91 12.95
C VAL A 8 -4.58 -11.01 11.92
N TYR A 9 -4.81 -12.19 11.37
CA TYR A 9 -5.85 -12.41 10.35
C TYR A 9 -7.24 -12.05 10.86
N ASP A 10 -7.56 -12.30 12.12
CA ASP A 10 -8.87 -11.95 12.71
C ASP A 10 -9.11 -10.44 12.71
N ALA A 11 -8.05 -9.65 12.93
CA ALA A 11 -8.12 -8.20 12.81
C ALA A 11 -8.41 -7.77 11.36
N TYR A 12 -7.74 -8.37 10.37
CA TYR A 12 -8.01 -8.07 8.96
C TYR A 12 -9.40 -8.51 8.52
N LYS A 13 -9.89 -9.66 8.98
CA LYS A 13 -11.26 -10.07 8.75
C LYS A 13 -12.26 -9.06 9.30
N LYS A 14 -12.00 -8.59 10.53
CA LYS A 14 -12.86 -7.61 11.22
C LYS A 14 -12.86 -6.24 10.52
N TYR A 15 -11.71 -5.77 10.01
CA TYR A 15 -11.56 -4.40 9.51
C TYR A 15 -11.60 -4.28 7.98
N ASN A 16 -11.29 -5.33 7.22
CA ASN A 16 -11.31 -5.31 5.76
C ASN A 16 -12.51 -6.08 5.19
N ILE A 17 -12.69 -7.34 5.57
CA ILE A 17 -13.66 -8.25 4.93
C ILE A 17 -15.08 -7.97 5.41
N ASN A 18 -15.33 -8.05 6.73
CA ASN A 18 -16.65 -7.88 7.29
C ASN A 18 -17.30 -6.52 7.01
N PRO A 19 -16.59 -5.37 7.06
CA PRO A 19 -17.16 -4.08 6.68
C PRO A 19 -17.55 -4.01 5.22
N THR A 20 -16.74 -4.59 4.32
CA THR A 20 -17.04 -4.66 2.88
C THR A 20 -18.32 -5.44 2.64
N ASP A 21 -18.46 -6.63 3.25
CA ASP A 21 -19.65 -7.45 3.16
C ASP A 21 -20.91 -6.70 3.63
N ARG A 22 -20.85 -6.14 4.84
CA ARG A 22 -21.98 -5.41 5.42
C ARG A 22 -22.37 -4.17 4.60
N PHE A 23 -21.39 -3.42 4.14
CA PHE A 23 -21.63 -2.22 3.35
C PHE A 23 -22.30 -2.55 2.02
N LEU A 24 -21.76 -3.50 1.26
CA LEU A 24 -22.28 -3.86 -0.06
C LEU A 24 -23.67 -4.53 0.04
N LYS A 25 -23.90 -5.35 1.07
CA LYS A 25 -25.22 -5.89 1.37
C LYS A 25 -26.26 -4.79 1.57
N MET A 26 -25.90 -3.74 2.32
CA MET A 26 -26.80 -2.60 2.55
C MET A 26 -26.96 -1.76 1.28
N ALA A 27 -25.88 -1.46 0.56
CA ALA A 27 -25.90 -0.73 -0.69
C ALA A 27 -26.86 -1.40 -1.71
N LYS A 28 -26.77 -2.71 -1.85
CA LYS A 28 -27.67 -3.48 -2.72
C LYS A 28 -29.13 -3.40 -2.30
N LYS A 29 -29.42 -3.52 -0.99
CA LYS A 29 -30.77 -3.32 -0.47
C LYS A 29 -31.34 -1.93 -0.73
N CYS A 30 -30.49 -0.92 -0.73
CA CYS A 30 -30.87 0.48 -1.00
C CYS A 30 -30.95 0.80 -2.51
N GLY A 31 -30.74 -0.16 -3.39
CA GLY A 31 -30.83 0.03 -4.84
C GLY A 31 -29.66 0.81 -5.43
N VAL A 32 -28.50 0.86 -4.74
CA VAL A 32 -27.28 1.46 -5.27
C VAL A 32 -26.84 0.71 -6.53
N LYS A 33 -26.57 1.43 -7.59
CA LYS A 33 -26.27 0.85 -8.90
C LYS A 33 -24.78 0.58 -9.12
N ARG A 34 -23.90 1.30 -8.43
CA ARG A 34 -22.46 1.12 -8.57
C ARG A 34 -21.75 1.36 -7.25
N CYS A 35 -20.78 0.52 -6.93
CA CYS A 35 -19.92 0.64 -5.76
C CYS A 35 -18.47 0.51 -6.14
N VAL A 36 -17.63 1.30 -5.48
CA VAL A 36 -16.17 1.22 -5.61
C VAL A 36 -15.58 0.86 -4.26
N VAL A 37 -14.78 -0.21 -4.24
CA VAL A 37 -14.06 -0.69 -3.05
C VAL A 37 -12.58 -0.39 -3.23
N LEU A 38 -11.96 0.22 -2.22
CA LEU A 38 -10.53 0.47 -2.21
C LEU A 38 -9.80 -0.78 -1.72
N GLY A 39 -9.25 -1.51 -2.66
CA GLY A 39 -8.46 -2.73 -2.47
C GLY A 39 -6.96 -2.44 -2.29
N SER A 40 -6.15 -3.41 -2.65
CA SER A 40 -4.69 -3.33 -2.57
C SER A 40 -4.05 -4.06 -3.74
N TYR A 41 -3.00 -3.48 -4.31
CA TYR A 41 -2.22 -4.08 -5.38
C TYR A 41 -1.58 -5.43 -5.00
N PHE A 42 -1.57 -5.79 -3.72
CA PHE A 42 -1.19 -7.14 -3.29
C PHE A 42 -2.20 -8.20 -3.71
N ALA A 43 -3.48 -7.86 -3.90
CA ALA A 43 -4.45 -8.78 -4.50
C ALA A 43 -4.12 -9.00 -5.98
N TRP A 44 -3.79 -7.93 -6.72
CA TRP A 44 -3.27 -8.03 -8.09
C TRP A 44 -2.03 -8.94 -8.15
N LEU A 45 -1.02 -8.70 -7.29
CA LEU A 45 0.19 -9.51 -7.25
C LEU A 45 -0.08 -10.99 -6.98
N ALA A 46 -1.00 -11.29 -6.06
CA ALA A 46 -1.35 -12.67 -5.73
C ALA A 46 -1.98 -13.41 -6.92
N LYS A 47 -2.74 -12.71 -7.77
CA LYS A 47 -3.32 -13.24 -9.00
C LYS A 47 -2.28 -13.43 -10.11
N GLU A 48 -1.37 -12.46 -10.28
CA GLU A 48 -0.30 -12.50 -11.29
C GLU A 48 0.81 -13.50 -10.95
N ARG A 49 1.03 -13.78 -9.67
CA ARG A 49 2.11 -14.64 -9.19
C ARG A 49 1.60 -15.73 -8.22
N PRO A 50 0.74 -16.64 -8.72
CA PRO A 50 0.24 -17.77 -7.91
C PRO A 50 1.37 -18.71 -7.44
N ASP A 51 2.47 -18.76 -8.17
CA ASP A 51 3.69 -19.50 -7.81
C ASP A 51 4.30 -19.04 -6.48
N MET A 52 4.09 -17.80 -6.06
CA MET A 52 4.61 -17.27 -4.80
C MET A 52 3.80 -17.69 -3.57
N GLN A 53 2.59 -18.21 -3.72
CA GLN A 53 1.69 -18.63 -2.62
C GLN A 53 1.53 -17.52 -1.55
N LEU A 54 1.27 -16.28 -2.01
CA LEU A 54 1.30 -15.10 -1.15
C LEU A 54 0.20 -15.11 -0.09
N CYS A 55 -0.98 -15.64 -0.41
CA CYS A 55 -2.09 -15.72 0.53
C CYS A 55 -1.81 -16.65 1.72
N ASP A 56 -1.01 -17.70 1.51
CA ASP A 56 -0.64 -18.65 2.57
C ASP A 56 0.40 -18.06 3.52
N LYS A 57 1.28 -17.20 2.99
CA LYS A 57 2.42 -16.64 3.72
C LYS A 57 2.10 -15.30 4.40
N HIS A 58 1.13 -14.57 3.88
CA HIS A 58 0.88 -13.17 4.27
C HIS A 58 -0.61 -12.92 4.60
N PRO A 59 -1.00 -12.90 5.87
CA PRO A 59 -2.39 -12.69 6.28
C PRO A 59 -3.02 -11.42 5.71
N TYR A 60 -2.26 -10.35 5.54
CA TYR A 60 -2.74 -9.13 4.91
C TYR A 60 -3.10 -9.34 3.45
N ILE A 61 -2.24 -10.00 2.67
CA ILE A 61 -2.48 -10.26 1.24
C ILE A 61 -3.72 -11.13 1.08
N ARG A 62 -3.81 -12.21 1.86
CA ARG A 62 -5.00 -13.07 1.92
C ARG A 62 -6.26 -12.26 2.17
N SER A 63 -6.25 -11.37 3.15
CA SER A 63 -7.43 -10.56 3.49
C SER A 63 -7.85 -9.62 2.37
N ARG A 64 -6.92 -9.16 1.52
CA ARG A 64 -7.22 -8.29 0.38
C ARG A 64 -7.82 -9.06 -0.79
N VAL A 65 -7.34 -10.27 -1.04
CA VAL A 65 -7.96 -11.19 -2.02
C VAL A 65 -9.37 -11.56 -1.58
N GLU A 66 -9.55 -11.98 -0.32
CA GLU A 66 -10.88 -12.33 0.21
C GLU A 66 -11.84 -11.12 0.26
N GLN A 67 -11.34 -9.91 0.50
CA GLN A 67 -12.13 -8.69 0.41
C GLN A 67 -12.69 -8.48 -1.01
N GLU A 68 -11.88 -8.72 -2.03
CA GLU A 68 -12.30 -8.64 -3.43
C GLU A 68 -13.32 -9.72 -3.77
N GLU A 69 -13.08 -10.96 -3.37
CA GLU A 69 -14.02 -12.07 -3.55
C GLU A 69 -15.39 -11.79 -2.90
N VAL A 70 -15.37 -11.24 -1.68
CA VAL A 70 -16.60 -10.85 -0.98
C VAL A 70 -17.30 -9.69 -1.69
N ALA A 71 -16.54 -8.72 -2.20
CA ALA A 71 -17.11 -7.59 -2.93
C ALA A 71 -17.85 -8.06 -4.19
N PHE A 72 -17.25 -8.97 -4.94
CA PHE A 72 -17.80 -9.47 -6.21
C PHE A 72 -19.07 -10.32 -6.06
N LYS A 73 -19.34 -10.89 -4.89
CA LYS A 73 -20.60 -11.61 -4.62
C LYS A 73 -21.85 -10.73 -4.72
N TYR A 74 -21.69 -9.41 -4.64
CA TYR A 74 -22.78 -8.45 -4.71
C TYR A 74 -22.99 -7.86 -6.11
N ALA A 75 -22.06 -8.08 -7.02
CA ALA A 75 -22.16 -7.62 -8.40
C ALA A 75 -23.13 -8.49 -9.21
N ASP A 76 -24.02 -7.85 -9.94
CA ASP A 76 -24.94 -8.48 -10.90
C ASP A 76 -25.39 -7.44 -11.96
N ASP A 77 -26.45 -7.75 -12.70
CA ASP A 77 -27.00 -6.87 -13.74
C ASP A 77 -27.53 -5.54 -13.17
N ASP A 78 -27.93 -5.53 -11.91
CA ASP A 78 -28.48 -4.34 -11.22
C ASP A 78 -27.44 -3.50 -10.50
N MET A 79 -26.31 -4.08 -10.10
CA MET A 79 -25.26 -3.43 -9.31
C MET A 79 -23.86 -3.78 -9.79
N GLY A 80 -23.15 -2.81 -10.36
CA GLY A 80 -21.73 -2.92 -10.67
C GLY A 80 -20.86 -2.73 -9.41
N VAL A 81 -19.82 -3.55 -9.26
CA VAL A 81 -18.84 -3.45 -8.17
C VAL A 81 -17.43 -3.40 -8.74
N ALA A 82 -16.74 -2.30 -8.53
CA ALA A 82 -15.33 -2.13 -8.85
C ALA A 82 -14.46 -2.31 -7.60
N VAL A 83 -13.32 -2.99 -7.74
CA VAL A 83 -12.26 -3.01 -6.73
C VAL A 83 -11.02 -2.34 -7.33
N LEU A 84 -10.55 -1.25 -6.72
CA LEU A 84 -9.32 -0.57 -7.13
C LEU A 84 -8.15 -1.16 -6.34
N GLU A 85 -7.26 -1.87 -7.00
CA GLU A 85 -6.07 -2.49 -6.42
C GLU A 85 -4.94 -1.46 -6.31
N LEU A 86 -5.04 -0.63 -5.27
CA LEU A 86 -4.22 0.56 -5.07
C LEU A 86 -2.80 0.21 -4.60
N PRO A 87 -1.77 0.78 -5.24
CA PRO A 87 -0.36 0.64 -4.86
C PRO A 87 0.05 1.69 -3.80
N TYR A 88 1.29 2.16 -3.86
CA TYR A 88 1.80 3.22 -3.01
C TYR A 88 1.19 4.57 -3.39
N ILE A 89 0.56 5.24 -2.42
CA ILE A 89 -0.17 6.49 -2.61
C ILE A 89 0.62 7.62 -1.96
N PHE A 90 0.81 8.72 -2.71
CA PHE A 90 1.49 9.92 -2.23
C PHE A 90 0.57 11.15 -2.31
N GLY A 91 0.66 11.98 -1.30
CA GLY A 91 -0.08 13.20 -1.13
C GLY A 91 -0.18 13.55 0.35
N THR A 92 -0.54 14.79 0.65
CA THR A 92 -0.64 15.29 2.01
C THR A 92 -2.08 15.63 2.36
N GLN A 93 -2.44 15.41 3.62
CA GLN A 93 -3.70 15.85 4.19
C GLN A 93 -3.40 16.67 5.45
N PRO A 94 -3.82 17.94 5.50
CA PRO A 94 -3.58 18.78 6.67
C PRO A 94 -4.11 18.15 7.96
N GLY A 95 -3.29 18.15 8.99
CA GLY A 95 -3.64 17.64 10.32
C GLY A 95 -3.59 16.12 10.47
N ARG A 96 -3.43 15.34 9.41
CA ARG A 96 -3.38 13.88 9.51
C ARG A 96 -1.94 13.36 9.56
N ARG A 97 -1.66 12.42 10.49
CA ARG A 97 -0.36 11.76 10.55
C ARG A 97 -0.13 10.94 9.28
N PRO A 98 0.95 11.20 8.51
CA PRO A 98 1.22 10.46 7.29
C PRO A 98 1.70 9.04 7.59
N VAL A 99 1.34 8.10 6.74
CA VAL A 99 1.77 6.69 6.85
C VAL A 99 3.29 6.52 6.64
N TRP A 100 3.91 7.42 5.91
CA TRP A 100 5.32 7.35 5.53
C TRP A 100 6.29 7.65 6.69
N VAL A 101 5.80 8.03 7.86
CA VAL A 101 6.59 8.10 9.11
C VAL A 101 7.32 6.78 9.35
N ILE A 102 6.71 5.63 9.05
CA ILE A 102 7.33 4.30 9.19
C ILE A 102 8.60 4.19 8.33
N LEU A 103 8.56 4.73 7.10
CA LEU A 103 9.75 4.75 6.23
C LEU A 103 10.85 5.64 6.82
N ILE A 104 10.50 6.82 7.34
CA ILE A 104 11.45 7.72 7.99
C ILE A 104 12.17 7.00 9.15
N GLU A 105 11.43 6.34 10.03
CA GLU A 105 11.98 5.57 11.15
C GLU A 105 12.97 4.49 10.69
N GLN A 106 12.70 3.84 9.58
CA GLN A 106 13.61 2.83 9.01
C GLN A 106 14.88 3.45 8.41
N LEU A 107 14.74 4.55 7.69
CA LEU A 107 15.87 5.20 7.02
C LEU A 107 16.80 5.94 8.00
N GLN A 108 16.30 6.43 9.12
CA GLN A 108 17.09 7.03 10.20
C GLN A 108 18.18 6.08 10.74
N ARG A 109 17.96 4.77 10.67
CA ARG A 109 18.97 3.77 11.07
C ARG A 109 20.25 3.86 10.23
N PHE A 110 20.16 4.40 9.02
CA PHE A 110 21.29 4.59 8.10
C PHE A 110 21.89 6.00 8.17
N GLU A 111 21.40 6.90 9.02
CA GLU A 111 21.82 8.31 9.07
C GLU A 111 23.34 8.47 9.23
N LYS A 112 23.95 7.69 10.13
CA LYS A 112 25.40 7.72 10.41
C LYS A 112 26.24 6.92 9.40
N MET A 113 25.61 6.22 8.45
CA MET A 113 26.32 5.43 7.44
C MET A 113 26.50 6.23 6.16
N PRO A 114 27.63 6.05 5.42
CA PRO A 114 27.86 6.76 4.16
C PRO A 114 27.00 6.25 3.00
N PHE A 115 26.17 5.23 3.23
CA PHE A 115 25.28 4.62 2.24
C PHE A 115 24.01 4.07 2.92
N THR A 116 23.01 3.81 2.10
CA THR A 116 21.78 3.11 2.52
C THR A 116 21.69 1.77 1.80
N MET A 117 21.46 0.70 2.53
CA MET A 117 21.16 -0.62 1.93
C MET A 117 19.64 -0.75 1.74
N TYR A 118 19.22 -1.11 0.52
CA TYR A 118 17.81 -1.29 0.21
C TYR A 118 17.62 -2.38 -0.86
N PRO A 119 16.48 -3.10 -0.91
CA PRO A 119 16.22 -4.09 -1.96
C PRO A 119 16.31 -3.52 -3.36
N LYS A 120 16.63 -4.37 -4.36
CA LYS A 120 16.79 -3.96 -5.77
C LYS A 120 15.47 -3.85 -6.52
N GLY A 121 14.37 -3.98 -6.03
CA GLY A 121 13.11 -3.95 -6.77
C GLY A 121 12.60 -2.54 -7.05
N GLY A 122 11.31 -2.48 -7.23
CA GLY A 122 10.54 -1.25 -7.45
C GLY A 122 9.06 -1.49 -7.22
N THR A 123 8.25 -0.45 -7.33
CA THR A 123 6.82 -0.57 -7.11
C THR A 123 6.02 0.44 -7.94
N ALA A 124 4.74 0.12 -8.13
CA ALA A 124 3.76 1.04 -8.70
C ALA A 124 3.40 2.13 -7.69
N MET A 125 3.14 3.33 -8.18
CA MET A 125 2.83 4.52 -7.38
C MET A 125 1.80 5.39 -8.08
N LEU A 126 1.08 6.21 -7.29
CA LEU A 126 0.20 7.26 -7.79
C LEU A 126 0.00 8.35 -6.73
N THR A 127 -0.59 9.47 -7.16
CA THR A 127 -0.95 10.54 -6.24
C THR A 127 -2.36 10.34 -5.67
N VAL A 128 -2.64 10.97 -4.52
CA VAL A 128 -3.98 10.94 -3.91
C VAL A 128 -5.04 11.56 -4.83
N ARG A 129 -4.67 12.53 -5.70
CA ARG A 129 -5.55 13.10 -6.71
C ARG A 129 -5.96 12.04 -7.74
N GLN A 130 -4.99 11.28 -8.24
CA GLN A 130 -5.23 10.20 -9.20
C GLN A 130 -6.07 9.05 -8.59
N VAL A 131 -5.95 8.78 -7.27
CA VAL A 131 -6.90 7.88 -6.60
C VAL A 131 -8.33 8.40 -6.70
N GLY A 132 -8.54 9.70 -6.49
CA GLY A 132 -9.85 10.32 -6.65
C GLY A 132 -10.42 10.21 -8.06
N GLU A 133 -9.59 10.46 -9.07
CA GLU A 133 -9.96 10.31 -10.48
C GLU A 133 -10.33 8.85 -10.81
N ALA A 134 -9.54 7.88 -10.34
CA ALA A 134 -9.82 6.45 -10.52
C ALA A 134 -11.15 6.02 -9.86
N ILE A 135 -11.45 6.55 -8.67
CA ILE A 135 -12.73 6.29 -7.99
C ILE A 135 -13.90 6.79 -8.84
N VAL A 136 -13.82 8.02 -9.35
CA VAL A 136 -14.87 8.61 -10.18
C VAL A 136 -15.04 7.80 -11.46
N GLY A 137 -13.95 7.55 -12.20
CA GLY A 137 -13.98 6.76 -13.43
C GLY A 137 -14.57 5.37 -13.24
N ALA A 138 -14.19 4.66 -12.16
CA ALA A 138 -14.75 3.36 -11.84
C ALA A 138 -16.25 3.45 -11.48
N ALA A 139 -16.66 4.46 -10.71
CA ALA A 139 -18.05 4.65 -10.35
C ALA A 139 -18.95 5.00 -11.56
N GLU A 140 -18.40 5.64 -12.60
CA GLU A 140 -19.13 5.98 -13.81
C GLU A 140 -19.24 4.80 -14.81
N GLN A 141 -18.23 3.89 -14.81
CA GLN A 141 -18.09 2.92 -15.88
C GLN A 141 -18.42 1.48 -15.49
N VAL A 142 -18.22 1.10 -14.19
CA VAL A 142 -18.29 -0.31 -13.79
C VAL A 142 -19.64 -0.96 -14.10
N LYS A 143 -19.57 -2.13 -14.72
CA LYS A 143 -20.68 -3.06 -14.94
C LYS A 143 -20.26 -4.44 -14.44
N GLY A 144 -21.14 -5.13 -13.71
CA GLY A 144 -20.80 -6.41 -13.11
C GLY A 144 -19.64 -6.30 -12.09
N ALA A 145 -18.81 -7.32 -12.00
CA ALA A 145 -17.66 -7.39 -11.10
C ALA A 145 -16.37 -7.10 -11.86
N ARG A 146 -15.56 -6.14 -11.42
CA ARG A 146 -14.25 -5.87 -12.02
C ARG A 146 -13.22 -5.37 -11.01
N ALA A 147 -12.03 -5.98 -11.02
CA ALA A 147 -10.83 -5.43 -10.38
C ALA A 147 -10.06 -4.60 -11.41
N TYR A 148 -9.46 -3.51 -10.93
CA TYR A 148 -8.61 -2.63 -11.71
C TYR A 148 -7.25 -2.53 -11.02
N GLY A 149 -6.19 -2.94 -11.71
CA GLY A 149 -4.81 -2.78 -11.26
C GLY A 149 -4.35 -1.33 -11.45
N ILE A 150 -4.31 -0.55 -10.38
CA ILE A 150 -4.08 0.88 -10.47
C ILE A 150 -2.58 1.21 -10.43
N SER A 151 -2.09 1.94 -11.45
CA SER A 151 -0.73 2.48 -11.49
C SER A 151 -0.66 3.68 -12.44
N CYS A 152 -0.11 4.80 -11.97
CA CYS A 152 0.24 5.92 -12.84
C CYS A 152 1.74 5.98 -13.10
N TYR A 153 2.54 5.55 -12.14
CA TYR A 153 4.00 5.56 -12.19
C TYR A 153 4.57 4.26 -11.63
N ASN A 154 5.65 3.79 -12.25
CA ASN A 154 6.42 2.64 -11.80
C ASN A 154 7.86 3.11 -11.56
N LEU A 155 8.28 3.14 -10.29
CA LEU A 155 9.61 3.58 -9.88
C LEU A 155 10.39 2.45 -9.23
N THR A 156 11.68 2.37 -9.55
CA THR A 156 12.60 1.53 -8.78
C THR A 156 12.80 2.11 -7.38
N TRP A 157 13.13 1.26 -6.41
CA TRP A 157 13.45 1.74 -5.05
C TRP A 157 14.58 2.77 -5.05
N ARG A 158 15.52 2.67 -5.98
CA ARG A 158 16.63 3.61 -6.12
C ARG A 158 16.15 5.00 -6.55
N GLU A 159 15.26 5.08 -7.54
CA GLU A 159 14.63 6.34 -7.97
C GLU A 159 13.81 6.95 -6.86
N PHE A 160 12.94 6.14 -6.23
CA PHE A 160 12.14 6.56 -5.10
C PHE A 160 12.98 7.11 -3.94
N LEU A 161 14.02 6.39 -3.51
CA LEU A 161 14.86 6.81 -2.38
C LEU A 161 15.67 8.07 -2.66
N LYS A 162 16.02 8.38 -3.91
CA LYS A 162 16.63 9.67 -4.27
C LYS A 162 15.70 10.83 -3.94
N ILE A 163 14.42 10.71 -4.28
CA ILE A 163 13.40 11.72 -3.94
C ILE A 163 13.24 11.82 -2.43
N VAL A 164 13.15 10.67 -1.76
CA VAL A 164 13.02 10.60 -0.30
C VAL A 164 14.16 11.31 0.42
N TYR A 165 15.44 11.02 0.07
CA TYR A 165 16.58 11.66 0.72
C TYR A 165 16.69 13.14 0.40
N ARG A 166 16.30 13.57 -0.80
CA ARG A 166 16.18 14.99 -1.12
C ARG A 166 15.17 15.70 -0.20
N ALA A 167 14.06 15.06 0.10
CA ALA A 167 13.02 15.60 0.97
C ALA A 167 13.40 15.56 2.46
N MET A 168 14.15 14.54 2.89
CA MET A 168 14.58 14.39 4.28
C MET A 168 15.72 15.34 4.66
N ASP A 169 16.80 15.32 3.90
CA ASP A 169 18.08 15.87 4.32
C ASP A 169 18.70 16.81 3.26
N GLY A 170 18.04 17.02 2.13
CA GLY A 170 18.59 17.77 1.01
C GLY A 170 19.78 17.08 0.32
N ILE A 171 19.96 15.76 0.52
CA ILE A 171 21.06 14.96 -0.02
C ILE A 171 20.54 14.03 -1.13
N PRO A 172 20.33 14.52 -2.36
CA PRO A 172 19.79 13.71 -3.46
C PRO A 172 20.74 12.60 -3.91
N ASP A 173 22.04 12.78 -3.72
CA ASP A 173 23.10 11.87 -4.20
C ASP A 173 23.55 10.84 -3.15
N ARG A 174 22.72 10.58 -2.13
CA ARG A 174 23.04 9.54 -1.16
C ARG A 174 23.26 8.19 -1.87
N LYS A 175 24.38 7.55 -1.57
CA LYS A 175 24.73 6.24 -2.14
C LYS A 175 23.73 5.19 -1.67
N ILE A 176 23.00 4.58 -2.61
CA ILE A 176 22.08 3.45 -2.36
C ILE A 176 22.74 2.20 -2.87
N VAL A 177 22.92 1.21 -1.98
CA VAL A 177 23.54 -0.09 -2.27
C VAL A 177 22.46 -1.17 -2.23
N ASP A 178 22.49 -2.07 -3.22
CA ASP A 178 21.55 -3.18 -3.29
C ASP A 178 21.77 -4.11 -2.09
N CYS A 179 20.72 -4.34 -1.33
CA CYS A 179 20.73 -5.30 -0.22
C CYS A 179 20.50 -6.71 -0.77
N PRO A 180 21.46 -7.64 -0.63
CA PRO A 180 21.24 -9.02 -1.01
C PRO A 180 20.05 -9.64 -0.26
N LYS A 181 19.24 -10.43 -0.95
CA LYS A 181 18.03 -11.06 -0.41
C LYS A 181 18.30 -11.77 0.93
N VAL A 182 19.41 -12.50 1.04
CA VAL A 182 19.79 -13.23 2.27
C VAL A 182 19.92 -12.30 3.46
N PHE A 183 20.57 -11.15 3.30
CA PHE A 183 20.68 -10.16 4.39
C PHE A 183 19.32 -9.59 4.77
N PHE A 184 18.47 -9.28 3.79
CA PHE A 184 17.12 -8.80 4.07
C PHE A 184 16.30 -9.84 4.83
N GLN A 185 16.41 -11.13 4.45
CA GLN A 185 15.77 -12.24 5.16
C GLN A 185 16.28 -12.41 6.60
N MET A 186 17.59 -12.23 6.82
CA MET A 186 18.15 -12.24 8.19
C MET A 186 17.51 -11.20 9.09
N PHE A 187 17.34 -9.96 8.61
CA PHE A 187 16.58 -8.93 9.32
C PHE A 187 15.13 -9.34 9.55
N GLY A 188 14.50 -9.95 8.56
CA GLY A 188 13.15 -10.51 8.69
C GLY A 188 13.02 -11.53 9.80
N HIS A 189 14.00 -12.43 9.97
CA HIS A 189 14.02 -13.40 11.07
C HIS A 189 14.17 -12.71 12.45
N VAL A 190 14.96 -11.65 12.55
CA VAL A 190 15.07 -10.87 13.80
C VAL A 190 13.73 -10.20 14.13
N MET A 191 13.08 -9.58 13.14
CA MET A 191 11.75 -8.98 13.33
C MET A 191 10.68 -10.02 13.71
N ARG A 192 10.71 -11.20 13.10
CA ARG A 192 9.77 -12.28 13.44
C ARG A 192 9.93 -12.73 14.90
N LYS A 193 11.17 -12.82 15.41
CA LYS A 193 11.44 -13.11 16.82
C LYS A 193 10.94 -11.99 17.75
N ASP A 194 11.16 -10.75 17.39
CA ASP A 194 10.66 -9.59 18.14
C ASP A 194 9.12 -9.60 18.20
N TYR A 195 8.44 -9.83 17.08
CA TYR A 195 6.99 -9.97 17.04
C TYR A 195 6.48 -11.09 17.96
N ALA A 196 7.11 -12.26 17.90
CA ALA A 196 6.75 -13.39 18.74
C ALA A 196 6.94 -13.07 20.24
N SER A 197 8.02 -12.36 20.62
CA SER A 197 8.27 -11.97 22.03
C SER A 197 7.22 -11.01 22.58
N ARG A 198 6.60 -10.21 21.71
CA ARG A 198 5.54 -9.25 22.07
C ARG A 198 4.12 -9.78 21.87
N ASN A 199 3.98 -11.04 21.44
CA ASN A 199 2.70 -11.67 21.07
C ASN A 199 1.91 -10.85 20.04
N VAL A 200 2.63 -10.27 19.06
CA VAL A 200 2.06 -9.55 17.92
C VAL A 200 2.48 -10.22 16.61
N GLU A 201 1.77 -9.90 15.56
CA GLU A 201 2.03 -10.39 14.22
C GLU A 201 1.89 -9.24 13.22
N GLY A 202 2.78 -9.21 12.23
CA GLY A 202 2.66 -8.33 11.08
C GLY A 202 1.78 -8.94 9.99
N GLY A 203 1.05 -8.11 9.27
CA GLY A 203 0.21 -8.59 8.17
C GLY A 203 0.98 -9.15 6.98
N ILE A 204 2.24 -8.74 6.83
CA ILE A 204 3.18 -9.28 5.85
C ILE A 204 4.32 -9.93 6.62
N ASP A 205 4.56 -11.21 6.34
CA ASP A 205 5.69 -11.91 6.95
C ASP A 205 7.01 -11.23 6.61
N PRO A 206 7.80 -10.80 7.62
CA PRO A 206 9.02 -10.01 7.38
C PRO A 206 10.09 -10.76 6.58
N VAL A 207 10.12 -12.09 6.65
CA VAL A 207 11.08 -12.92 5.88
C VAL A 207 10.63 -13.01 4.42
N GLY A 208 9.35 -13.29 4.19
CA GLY A 208 8.76 -13.36 2.84
C GLY A 208 8.69 -12.00 2.14
N LEU A 209 8.70 -10.90 2.89
CA LEU A 209 8.76 -9.55 2.32
C LEU A 209 9.99 -9.33 1.43
N ALA A 210 11.10 -10.05 1.69
CA ALA A 210 12.30 -9.98 0.87
C ALA A 210 12.04 -10.37 -0.60
N ASP A 211 11.14 -11.30 -0.86
CA ASP A 211 10.77 -11.73 -2.20
C ASP A 211 9.99 -10.63 -2.94
N ILE A 212 9.05 -10.01 -2.24
CA ILE A 212 8.22 -8.93 -2.77
C ILE A 212 9.06 -7.68 -3.05
N MET A 213 9.87 -7.25 -2.09
CA MET A 213 10.69 -6.04 -2.21
C MET A 213 11.84 -6.18 -3.22
N GLY A 214 12.28 -7.41 -3.47
CA GLY A 214 13.37 -7.71 -4.40
C GLY A 214 12.95 -7.72 -5.88
N MET A 215 11.65 -7.65 -6.18
CA MET A 215 11.11 -7.66 -7.53
C MET A 215 10.59 -6.28 -7.95
N ASN A 216 10.47 -6.05 -9.25
CA ASN A 216 9.76 -4.89 -9.79
C ASN A 216 8.25 -5.18 -9.77
N LEU A 217 7.57 -4.72 -8.74
CA LEU A 217 6.12 -4.80 -8.62
C LEU A 217 5.49 -3.66 -9.44
N PHE A 218 5.65 -3.75 -10.75
CA PHE A 218 5.16 -2.78 -11.71
C PHE A 218 3.82 -3.23 -12.27
N ILE A 219 2.85 -2.33 -12.26
CA ILE A 219 1.51 -2.59 -12.78
C ILE A 219 1.37 -1.84 -14.11
N PRO A 220 0.78 -2.45 -15.16
CA PRO A 220 0.43 -1.74 -16.38
C PRO A 220 -0.48 -0.55 -16.11
N THR A 221 -0.37 0.51 -16.91
CA THR A 221 -1.13 1.76 -16.73
C THR A 221 -2.46 1.77 -17.47
N ASP A 222 -2.85 0.65 -18.10
CA ASP A 222 -4.00 0.61 -19.01
C ASP A 222 -5.33 0.82 -18.25
N ASP A 223 -5.54 0.11 -17.16
CA ASP A 223 -6.73 0.32 -16.30
C ASP A 223 -6.82 1.76 -15.80
N THR A 224 -5.70 2.35 -15.43
CA THR A 224 -5.66 3.73 -14.92
C THR A 224 -6.02 4.74 -16.00
N LYS A 225 -5.57 4.52 -17.24
CA LYS A 225 -5.96 5.35 -18.40
C LYS A 225 -7.42 5.18 -18.75
N GLU A 226 -7.92 3.95 -18.73
CA GLU A 226 -9.34 3.67 -18.96
C GLU A 226 -10.23 4.40 -17.97
N LEU A 227 -9.82 4.49 -16.70
CA LEU A 227 -10.53 5.22 -15.66
C LEU A 227 -10.38 6.75 -15.75
N GLY A 228 -9.66 7.26 -16.75
CA GLY A 228 -9.53 8.69 -17.00
C GLY A 228 -8.55 9.42 -16.08
N CYS A 229 -7.62 8.71 -15.45
CA CYS A 229 -6.59 9.35 -14.64
C CYS A 229 -5.67 10.22 -15.49
N THR A 230 -5.43 11.43 -15.03
CA THR A 230 -4.60 12.42 -15.73
C THR A 230 -3.17 12.44 -15.18
N PRO A 231 -2.16 12.87 -15.97
CA PRO A 231 -0.79 13.05 -15.46
C PRO A 231 -0.73 13.98 -14.24
N ASP A 232 0.18 13.68 -13.32
CA ASP A 232 0.44 14.48 -12.11
C ASP A 232 1.93 14.49 -11.78
N ASP A 233 2.37 15.36 -10.89
CA ASP A 233 3.75 15.42 -10.44
C ASP A 233 3.98 14.45 -9.26
N ILE A 234 4.35 13.21 -9.58
CA ILE A 234 4.64 12.19 -8.57
C ILE A 234 5.87 12.54 -7.72
N GLU A 235 6.88 13.22 -8.29
CA GLU A 235 8.07 13.62 -7.53
C GLU A 235 7.70 14.65 -6.46
N ALA A 236 6.91 15.66 -6.81
CA ALA A 236 6.43 16.65 -5.86
C ALA A 236 5.55 15.97 -4.79
N ALA A 237 4.63 15.08 -5.17
CA ALA A 237 3.77 14.35 -4.23
C ALA A 237 4.56 13.48 -3.24
N ILE A 238 5.59 12.77 -3.71
CA ILE A 238 6.51 12.02 -2.85
C ILE A 238 7.26 12.98 -1.92
N PHE A 239 7.85 14.04 -2.47
CA PHE A 239 8.63 15.01 -1.71
C PHE A 239 7.82 15.61 -0.56
N ASP A 240 6.62 16.10 -0.83
CA ASP A 240 5.74 16.70 0.18
C ASP A 240 5.28 15.68 1.24
N SER A 241 4.95 14.45 0.81
CA SER A 241 4.57 13.38 1.73
C SER A 241 5.70 13.02 2.69
N ILE A 242 6.93 12.95 2.19
CA ILE A 242 8.12 12.61 3.00
C ILE A 242 8.49 13.78 3.92
N LYS A 243 8.43 15.02 3.44
CA LYS A 243 8.68 16.21 4.27
C LYS A 243 7.71 16.29 5.44
N LEU A 244 6.40 16.14 5.17
CA LEU A 244 5.38 16.10 6.23
C LEU A 244 5.63 14.94 7.20
N SER A 245 6.07 13.78 6.68
CA SER A 245 6.36 12.61 7.51
C SER A 245 7.57 12.84 8.43
N LYS A 246 8.61 13.52 7.93
CA LYS A 246 9.75 13.92 8.73
C LYS A 246 9.33 14.92 9.83
N ASP A 247 8.56 15.94 9.46
CA ASP A 247 8.04 16.92 10.42
C ASP A 247 7.17 16.25 11.51
N ALA A 248 6.38 15.25 11.13
CA ALA A 248 5.57 14.47 12.08
C ALA A 248 6.43 13.58 12.98
N TYR A 249 7.49 12.98 12.45
CA TYR A 249 8.44 12.17 13.20
C TYR A 249 9.20 13.03 14.23
N GLU A 250 9.60 14.23 13.85
CA GLU A 250 10.32 15.19 14.71
C GLU A 250 9.38 15.99 15.65
N GLY A 251 8.08 15.74 15.62
CA GLY A 251 7.10 16.46 16.46
C GLY A 251 6.84 17.91 16.03
N LYS A 252 7.24 18.29 14.81
CA LYS A 252 7.07 19.67 14.28
C LYS A 252 5.73 19.86 13.56
N ALA A 253 5.10 18.77 13.10
CA ALA A 253 3.83 18.85 12.40
C ALA A 253 2.66 19.07 13.35
N LYS A 254 1.74 19.99 12.99
CA LYS A 254 0.46 20.16 13.70
C LYS A 254 -0.48 19.02 13.28
N LEU A 255 -0.63 18.01 14.12
CA LEU A 255 -1.50 16.87 13.88
C LEU A 255 -2.77 17.00 14.72
N LEU A 256 -3.89 16.59 14.14
CA LEU A 256 -5.16 16.46 14.86
C LEU A 256 -5.13 15.16 15.68
N GLU A 257 -5.58 15.23 16.92
CA GLU A 257 -5.79 14.02 17.73
C GLU A 257 -6.91 13.18 17.12
N MET A 258 -6.56 12.00 16.63
CA MET A 258 -7.54 11.03 16.12
C MET A 258 -8.06 10.23 17.33
N LYS A 259 -9.34 10.42 17.70
CA LYS A 259 -9.98 9.57 18.70
C LYS A 259 -10.00 8.12 18.21
N GLY A 260 -9.24 7.24 18.89
CA GLY A 260 -9.27 5.79 18.63
C GLY A 260 -8.01 5.19 17.99
N GLU A 261 -6.88 5.87 17.99
CA GLU A 261 -5.57 5.27 17.68
C GLU A 261 -4.87 4.70 18.92
#